data_6e7940c5cfbb9f094e0c93e3e7b45c27
#
_entry.id   6e7940c5cfbb9f094e0c93e3e7b45c27
#
_cell.length_a   1.000
_cell.length_b   1.000
_cell.length_c   1.000
_cell.angle_alpha   90.00
_cell.angle_beta   90.00
_cell.angle_gamma   90.00
#
_symmetry.space_group_name_H-M   'P 1'
#
loop_
_entity.id
_entity.type
_entity.pdbx_description
1 polymer ?
#
loop_
_entity_poly.entity_id
_entity_poly.type
_entity_poly.pdbx_seq_one_letter_code
_entity_poly.pdbx_strand_id
1 'polypeptide(L)'
;MRLESDFMATHLVTGRAGAAHVTAADVGSLLAGIIGAGKYVLGTGDSFSAEIVSNNLIKIRSGDLLNQGRHIRISNEDYEECEIENGSQGLKRRDLIVMRYTRDIE
;
A
#
# COMPACT_ATOMS: atom_id res chain seq x y z
N MET A 1 31.67 4.25 -2.65
CA MET A 1 31.73 2.78 -2.63
C MET A 1 31.77 2.25 -4.06
N ARG A 2 32.62 1.29 -4.31
CA ARG A 2 32.72 0.66 -5.64
C ARG A 2 32.05 -0.71 -5.61
N LEU A 3 31.20 -1.00 -6.58
CA LEU A 3 30.55 -2.29 -6.74
C LEU A 3 31.28 -3.10 -7.80
N GLU A 4 31.63 -4.32 -7.46
CA GLU A 4 32.32 -5.25 -8.34
C GLU A 4 31.53 -6.55 -8.45
N SER A 5 31.68 -7.26 -9.57
CA SER A 5 30.93 -8.47 -9.86
C SER A 5 31.23 -9.66 -8.96
N ASP A 6 32.35 -9.63 -8.23
CA ASP A 6 32.76 -10.67 -7.31
C ASP A 6 32.20 -10.54 -5.90
N PHE A 7 31.41 -9.51 -5.60
CA PHE A 7 30.68 -9.43 -4.35
C PHE A 7 29.50 -10.39 -4.35
N MET A 8 29.50 -11.33 -3.41
CA MET A 8 28.45 -12.35 -3.35
C MET A 8 27.13 -11.85 -2.76
N ALA A 9 27.19 -10.91 -1.81
CA ALA A 9 26.02 -10.43 -1.09
C ALA A 9 25.57 -9.04 -1.51
N THR A 10 26.36 -8.36 -2.30
CA THR A 10 26.08 -6.99 -2.73
C THR A 10 25.56 -7.01 -4.16
N HIS A 11 24.47 -6.29 -4.42
CA HIS A 11 23.95 -6.18 -5.76
C HIS A 11 23.49 -4.76 -6.07
N LEU A 12 23.53 -4.41 -7.33
CA LEU A 12 22.99 -3.17 -7.86
C LEU A 12 21.53 -3.40 -8.21
N VAL A 13 20.62 -2.84 -7.43
CA VAL A 13 19.19 -3.17 -7.48
C VAL A 13 18.57 -2.96 -8.86
N THR A 14 18.97 -1.92 -9.57
CA THR A 14 18.43 -1.56 -10.89
C THR A 14 19.40 -1.86 -12.03
N GLY A 15 20.48 -2.62 -11.77
CA GLY A 15 21.58 -2.77 -12.72
C GLY A 15 21.67 -4.10 -13.46
N ARG A 16 20.73 -5.02 -13.28
CA ARG A 16 20.78 -6.34 -13.91
C ARG A 16 20.20 -6.29 -15.31
N ALA A 17 21.03 -6.50 -16.31
CA ALA A 17 20.58 -6.53 -17.71
C ALA A 17 19.72 -7.77 -17.98
N GLY A 18 18.58 -7.57 -18.66
CA GLY A 18 17.78 -8.67 -19.21
C GLY A 18 16.99 -9.51 -18.21
N ALA A 19 16.88 -9.12 -16.95
CA ALA A 19 16.15 -9.88 -15.94
C ALA A 19 15.27 -8.98 -15.08
N ALA A 20 14.15 -9.52 -14.59
CA ALA A 20 13.37 -8.87 -13.55
C ALA A 20 14.21 -8.88 -12.26
N HIS A 21 14.53 -7.70 -11.74
CA HIS A 21 15.56 -7.59 -10.71
C HIS A 21 15.18 -6.71 -9.52
N VAL A 22 14.11 -5.94 -9.62
CA VAL A 22 13.62 -5.13 -8.52
C VAL A 22 12.54 -5.91 -7.78
N THR A 23 12.77 -6.18 -6.50
CA THR A 23 11.80 -6.91 -5.68
C THR A 23 11.04 -5.96 -4.76
N ALA A 24 9.92 -6.43 -4.22
CA ALA A 24 9.17 -5.67 -3.22
C ALA A 24 10.05 -5.38 -1.99
N ALA A 25 10.90 -6.31 -1.60
CA ALA A 25 11.82 -6.10 -0.47
C ALA A 25 12.84 -5.00 -0.76
N ASP A 26 13.39 -4.95 -1.97
CA ASP A 26 14.35 -3.91 -2.37
C ASP A 26 13.71 -2.52 -2.34
N VAL A 27 12.55 -2.36 -2.95
CA VAL A 27 11.81 -1.09 -2.98
C VAL A 27 11.37 -0.70 -1.57
N GLY A 28 10.84 -1.67 -0.81
CA GLY A 28 10.39 -1.43 0.55
C GLY A 28 11.51 -0.96 1.47
N SER A 29 12.70 -1.55 1.33
CA SER A 29 13.87 -1.15 2.12
C SER A 29 14.28 0.29 1.79
N LEU A 30 14.29 0.66 0.52
CA LEU A 30 14.62 2.02 0.09
C LEU A 30 13.60 3.03 0.63
N LEU A 31 12.31 2.77 0.48
CA LEU A 31 11.26 3.67 0.94
C LEU A 31 11.26 3.81 2.47
N ALA A 32 11.45 2.71 3.19
CA ALA A 32 11.55 2.75 4.65
C ALA A 32 12.77 3.57 5.10
N GLY A 33 13.87 3.48 4.36
CA GLY A 33 15.08 4.24 4.65
C GLY A 33 14.93 5.74 4.41
N ILE A 34 14.14 6.14 3.44
CA ILE A 34 13.94 7.55 3.08
C ILE A 34 12.82 8.18 3.92
N ILE A 35 11.70 7.49 4.09
CA ILE A 35 10.47 8.03 4.65
C ILE A 35 10.28 7.61 6.11
N GLY A 36 10.74 6.42 6.44
CA GLY A 36 10.55 5.81 7.75
C GLY A 36 9.78 4.51 7.67
N ALA A 37 9.93 3.68 8.70
CA ALA A 37 9.32 2.34 8.75
C ALA A 37 7.90 2.33 9.34
N GLY A 38 7.25 3.46 9.43
CA GLY A 38 5.88 3.60 9.96
C GLY A 38 4.81 3.28 8.94
N LYS A 39 3.60 3.70 9.28
CA LYS A 39 2.42 3.57 8.45
C LYS A 39 1.93 4.96 8.09
N TYR A 40 1.85 5.25 6.81
CA TYR A 40 1.55 6.60 6.34
C TYR A 40 0.56 6.56 5.20
N VAL A 41 -0.50 7.38 5.28
CA VAL A 41 -1.36 7.69 4.13
C VAL A 41 -0.78 8.94 3.49
N LEU A 42 -0.50 8.86 2.18
CA LEU A 42 0.09 9.97 1.45
C LEU A 42 -1.00 10.93 0.96
N GLY A 43 -0.60 12.18 0.72
CA GLY A 43 -1.53 13.21 0.23
C GLY A 43 -1.73 13.19 -1.29
N THR A 44 -1.64 12.02 -1.91
CA THR A 44 -1.76 11.83 -3.36
C THR A 44 -3.12 11.24 -3.71
N GLY A 45 -3.54 11.42 -4.97
CA GLY A 45 -4.85 10.97 -5.41
C GLY A 45 -5.95 11.60 -4.57
N ASP A 46 -6.93 10.80 -4.20
CA ASP A 46 -8.04 11.22 -3.34
C ASP A 46 -7.79 10.92 -1.86
N SER A 47 -6.56 10.57 -1.50
CA SER A 47 -6.14 10.23 -0.12
C SER A 47 -7.04 9.19 0.54
N PHE A 48 -7.50 8.20 -0.23
CA PHE A 48 -8.43 7.16 0.21
C PHE A 48 -9.75 7.71 0.78
N SER A 49 -10.25 8.81 0.24
CA SER A 49 -11.52 9.35 0.69
C SER A 49 -12.65 8.33 0.56
N ALA A 50 -13.57 8.33 1.51
CA ALA A 50 -14.69 7.41 1.54
C ALA A 50 -15.95 8.10 1.03
N GLU A 51 -16.72 7.36 0.22
CA GLU A 51 -18.01 7.82 -0.31
C GLU A 51 -19.08 6.80 0.05
N ILE A 52 -20.14 7.24 0.68
CA ILE A 52 -21.28 6.39 1.04
C ILE A 52 -22.13 6.21 -0.21
N VAL A 53 -22.21 4.97 -0.70
CA VAL A 53 -23.02 4.63 -1.87
C VAL A 53 -24.44 4.22 -1.43
N SER A 54 -24.53 3.44 -0.37
CA SER A 54 -25.80 2.99 0.21
C SER A 54 -25.62 2.70 1.70
N ASN A 55 -26.69 2.26 2.37
CA ASN A 55 -26.64 1.95 3.80
C ASN A 55 -25.60 0.89 4.17
N ASN A 56 -25.20 0.05 3.23
CA ASN A 56 -24.28 -1.05 3.47
C ASN A 56 -23.13 -1.11 2.49
N LEU A 57 -22.90 -0.06 1.71
CA LEU A 57 -21.83 -0.02 0.73
C LEU A 57 -21.07 1.30 0.79
N ILE A 58 -19.76 1.21 0.95
CA ILE A 58 -18.84 2.35 0.96
C ILE A 58 -17.82 2.16 -0.15
N LYS A 59 -17.55 3.23 -0.88
CA LYS A 59 -16.53 3.28 -1.93
C LYS A 59 -15.32 4.02 -1.39
N ILE A 60 -14.14 3.42 -1.51
CA ILE A 60 -12.86 4.04 -1.16
C ILE A 60 -12.17 4.48 -2.43
N ARG A 61 -11.90 5.75 -2.54
CA ARG A 61 -11.28 6.38 -3.72
C ARG A 61 -9.78 6.14 -3.76
N SER A 62 -9.16 6.58 -4.84
CA SER A 62 -7.73 6.43 -5.09
C SER A 62 -6.86 7.01 -3.98
N GLY A 63 -5.66 6.49 -3.86
CA GLY A 63 -4.67 6.97 -2.91
C GLY A 63 -3.46 6.07 -2.85
N ASP A 64 -2.52 6.48 -2.04
CA ASP A 64 -1.29 5.76 -1.80
C ASP A 64 -1.02 5.72 -0.29
N LEU A 65 -0.53 4.57 0.18
CA LEU A 65 -0.05 4.47 1.55
C LEU A 65 1.24 3.68 1.60
N LEU A 66 1.99 3.89 2.65
CA LEU A 66 3.18 3.12 2.95
C LEU A 66 2.98 2.40 4.29
N ASN A 67 3.31 1.13 4.31
CA ASN A 67 3.33 0.33 5.52
C ASN A 67 4.69 -0.33 5.62
N GLN A 68 5.54 0.19 6.50
CA GLN A 68 6.92 -0.29 6.66
C GLN A 68 7.67 -0.34 5.31
N GLY A 69 7.50 0.71 4.50
CA GLY A 69 8.12 0.83 3.18
C GLY A 69 7.37 0.13 2.06
N ARG A 70 6.34 -0.65 2.36
CA ARG A 70 5.52 -1.28 1.31
C ARG A 70 4.47 -0.31 0.81
N HIS A 71 4.50 -0.06 -0.48
CA HIS A 71 3.60 0.88 -1.15
C HIS A 71 2.33 0.15 -1.58
N ILE A 72 1.18 0.63 -1.11
CA ILE A 72 -0.13 0.12 -1.47
C ILE A 72 -0.91 1.25 -2.13
N ARG A 73 -1.55 0.95 -3.25
CA ARG A 73 -2.16 1.98 -4.08
C ARG A 73 -3.50 1.55 -4.62
N ILE A 74 -4.45 2.48 -4.60
CA ILE A 74 -5.62 2.45 -5.49
C ILE A 74 -5.34 3.48 -6.58
N SER A 75 -5.28 3.04 -7.83
CA SER A 75 -4.92 3.90 -8.96
C SER A 75 -5.93 5.02 -9.15
N ASN A 76 -5.49 6.12 -9.76
CA ASN A 76 -6.36 7.25 -10.07
C ASN A 76 -7.58 6.78 -10.87
N GLU A 77 -8.76 7.33 -10.52
CA GLU A 77 -10.05 6.98 -11.12
C GLU A 77 -10.53 5.57 -10.84
N ASP A 78 -9.76 4.79 -10.07
CA ASP A 78 -10.18 3.48 -9.59
C ASP A 78 -10.70 3.59 -8.15
N TYR A 79 -11.27 2.50 -7.64
CA TYR A 79 -11.84 2.48 -6.29
C TYR A 79 -12.00 1.06 -5.78
N GLU A 80 -12.12 0.92 -4.46
CA GLU A 80 -12.51 -0.32 -3.80
C GLU A 80 -13.88 -0.15 -3.17
N GLU A 81 -14.70 -1.20 -3.24
CA GLU A 81 -15.99 -1.23 -2.57
C GLU A 81 -15.90 -2.07 -1.30
N CYS A 82 -16.45 -1.54 -0.21
CA CYS A 82 -16.50 -2.22 1.07
C CYS A 82 -17.95 -2.40 1.49
N GLU A 83 -18.35 -3.64 1.72
CA GLU A 83 -19.67 -3.94 2.26
C GLU A 83 -19.65 -3.78 3.77
N ILE A 84 -20.69 -3.14 4.29
CA ILE A 84 -20.89 -2.95 5.72
C ILE A 84 -22.13 -3.74 6.12
N GLU A 85 -22.02 -4.57 7.15
CA GLU A 85 -23.17 -5.29 7.66
C GLU A 85 -24.22 -4.33 8.21
N ASN A 86 -25.48 -4.63 7.93
CA ASN A 86 -26.59 -3.85 8.46
C ASN A 86 -26.60 -3.90 9.98
N GLY A 87 -26.77 -2.74 10.60
CA GLY A 87 -26.87 -2.63 12.04
C GLY A 87 -28.26 -3.06 12.53
N SER A 88 -28.39 -3.21 13.85
CA SER A 88 -29.67 -3.42 14.48
C SER A 88 -30.45 -2.12 14.60
N GLN A 89 -31.76 -2.18 14.41
CA GLN A 89 -32.62 -1.02 14.53
C GLN A 89 -32.51 -0.37 15.90
N GLY A 90 -32.36 0.95 15.93
CA GLY A 90 -32.23 1.73 17.16
C GLY A 90 -30.87 1.72 17.81
N LEU A 91 -29.90 0.99 17.25
CA LEU A 91 -28.53 0.95 17.74
C LEU A 91 -27.59 1.74 16.84
N LYS A 92 -26.67 2.46 17.47
CA LYS A 92 -25.59 3.15 16.79
C LYS A 92 -24.32 2.30 16.88
N ARG A 93 -23.54 2.28 15.79
CA ARG A 93 -22.21 1.67 15.82
C ARG A 93 -21.23 2.50 14.99
N ARG A 94 -19.96 2.28 15.26
CA ARG A 94 -18.87 2.85 14.47
C ARG A 94 -18.07 1.71 13.88
N ASP A 95 -17.80 1.79 12.58
CA ASP A 95 -17.01 0.81 11.86
C ASP A 95 -15.66 1.42 11.48
N LEU A 96 -14.61 0.62 11.58
CA LEU A 96 -13.28 0.99 11.13
C LEU A 96 -12.94 0.16 9.90
N ILE A 97 -12.67 0.85 8.78
CA ILE A 97 -12.21 0.19 7.56
C ILE A 97 -10.70 0.23 7.56
N VAL A 98 -10.08 -0.95 7.42
CA VAL A 98 -8.63 -1.08 7.48
C VAL A 98 -8.11 -1.77 6.23
N MET A 99 -6.89 -1.41 5.85
CA MET A 99 -6.15 -2.11 4.81
C MET A 99 -5.10 -3.00 5.48
N ARG A 100 -5.20 -4.31 5.26
CA ARG A 100 -4.27 -5.27 5.83
C ARG A 100 -3.29 -5.74 4.77
N TYR A 101 -2.00 -5.67 5.09
CA TYR A 101 -0.95 -6.20 4.26
C TYR A 101 -0.45 -7.52 4.82
N THR A 102 -0.28 -8.52 3.94
CA THR A 102 0.37 -9.78 4.29
C THR A 102 1.48 -10.06 3.28
N ARG A 103 2.55 -10.70 3.74
CA ARG A 103 3.69 -11.00 2.86
C ARG A 103 3.37 -12.00 1.76
N ASP A 104 2.31 -12.77 1.92
CA ASP A 104 1.93 -13.80 0.95
C ASP A 104 1.50 -13.21 -0.40
N ILE A 105 1.25 -11.91 -0.46
CA ILE A 105 0.86 -11.22 -1.69
C ILE A 105 2.03 -10.60 -2.43
N GLU A 106 3.23 -10.68 -1.89
CA GLU A 106 4.45 -10.24 -2.58
C GLU A 106 4.85 -11.22 -3.70
#